data_3f9055636b98c165576a8f745e693fcf
#
_entry.id   3f9055636b98c165576a8f745e693fcf
#
_cell.length_a   1.000
_cell.length_b   1.000
_cell.length_c   1.000
_cell.angle_alpha   90.00
_cell.angle_beta   90.00
_cell.angle_gamma   90.00
#
_symmetry.space_group_name_H-M   'P 1'
#
loop_
_entity.id
_entity.type
_entity.pdbx_description
1 polymer ?
#
loop_
_entity_poly.entity_id
_entity_poly.type
_entity_poly.pdbx_seq_one_letter_code
_entity_poly.pdbx_strand_id
1 'polypeptide(L)'
;EVAAQFGLRLVERRPGLVPLTFDGAAWAPYAQLAGLALPVGIETGEKKNRMHFDEDLLFTHRGLSGPGVLQISSYWQEGTPIRLNLAPEVNLPERLQDAKLRSKKLLGNELATLVPSRLAEAWVSQDPALQRTSAEVPDKALNKLAEALSNWTLTPTGSEGYKKAEVTLGGVDTRDVSSQTMESKQPGLYFIGEVIDVTGWLGGYNFQWAWASAHACAQALPGAIKN
;
A
#
# COMPACT_ATOMS: atom_id res chain seq x y z
N GLU A 1 -2.41 -26.38 -10.33
CA GLU A 1 -3.00 -27.61 -10.94
C GLU A 1 -2.55 -28.87 -10.22
N VAL A 2 -1.22 -29.12 -10.08
CA VAL A 2 -0.69 -30.34 -9.44
C VAL A 2 -1.23 -30.53 -8.01
N ALA A 3 -1.16 -29.50 -7.17
CA ALA A 3 -1.66 -29.57 -5.78
C ALA A 3 -3.15 -29.97 -5.71
N ALA A 4 -3.98 -29.45 -6.61
CA ALA A 4 -5.39 -29.80 -6.67
C ALA A 4 -5.64 -31.25 -7.07
N GLN A 5 -4.79 -31.83 -7.96
CA GLN A 5 -4.89 -33.24 -8.35
C GLN A 5 -4.72 -34.20 -7.17
N PHE A 6 -3.91 -33.79 -6.18
CA PHE A 6 -3.68 -34.54 -4.96
C PHE A 6 -4.56 -34.12 -3.78
N GLY A 7 -5.60 -33.32 -4.04
CA GLY A 7 -6.59 -32.93 -3.02
C GLY A 7 -6.06 -31.98 -1.96
N LEU A 8 -4.97 -31.26 -2.23
CA LEU A 8 -4.42 -30.26 -1.30
C LEU A 8 -5.29 -28.99 -1.32
N ARG A 9 -5.41 -28.35 -0.18
CA ARG A 9 -6.12 -27.08 -0.05
C ARG A 9 -5.38 -25.97 -0.80
N LEU A 10 -6.15 -25.16 -1.48
CA LEU A 10 -5.64 -23.98 -2.19
C LEU A 10 -6.30 -22.73 -1.62
N VAL A 11 -5.49 -21.74 -1.29
CA VAL A 11 -5.95 -20.37 -1.03
C VAL A 11 -6.08 -19.64 -2.36
N GLU A 12 -7.14 -18.86 -2.53
CA GLU A 12 -7.41 -18.12 -3.76
C GLU A 12 -6.23 -17.22 -4.13
N ARG A 13 -5.83 -17.31 -5.39
CA ARG A 13 -4.70 -16.53 -5.92
C ARG A 13 -5.16 -15.15 -6.37
N ARG A 14 -4.44 -14.13 -5.94
CA ARG A 14 -4.64 -12.75 -6.37
C ARG A 14 -3.31 -12.00 -6.48
N PRO A 15 -3.24 -10.92 -7.28
CA PRO A 15 -2.04 -10.09 -7.35
C PRO A 15 -1.75 -9.45 -6.00
N GLY A 16 -0.49 -9.43 -5.58
CA GLY A 16 0.00 -8.75 -4.39
C GLY A 16 1.21 -7.86 -4.68
N LEU A 17 1.53 -6.95 -3.79
CA LEU A 17 2.53 -5.91 -4.03
C LEU A 17 2.28 -5.23 -5.38
N VAL A 18 1.07 -4.68 -5.55
CA VAL A 18 0.54 -4.23 -6.84
C VAL A 18 -0.05 -2.81 -6.72
N PRO A 19 0.13 -1.92 -7.71
CA PRO A 19 -0.50 -0.60 -7.72
C PRO A 19 -2.02 -0.70 -7.67
N LEU A 20 -2.65 0.21 -6.92
CA LEU A 20 -4.10 0.33 -6.80
C LEU A 20 -4.64 1.35 -7.81
N THR A 21 -5.79 1.04 -8.40
CA THR A 21 -6.45 1.87 -9.42
C THR A 21 -7.78 2.42 -8.91
N PHE A 22 -8.22 3.53 -9.52
CA PHE A 22 -9.45 4.21 -9.17
C PHE A 22 -10.30 4.45 -10.42
N ASP A 23 -11.59 4.72 -10.23
CA ASP A 23 -12.45 5.19 -11.31
C ASP A 23 -11.88 6.46 -11.95
N GLY A 24 -11.92 6.52 -13.28
CA GLY A 24 -11.28 7.60 -14.03
C GLY A 24 -11.84 8.98 -13.71
N ALA A 25 -13.15 9.09 -13.50
CA ALA A 25 -13.78 10.37 -13.14
C ALA A 25 -13.40 10.80 -11.71
N ALA A 26 -13.39 9.86 -10.77
CA ALA A 26 -12.99 10.12 -9.39
C ALA A 26 -11.48 10.44 -9.27
N TRP A 27 -10.65 9.85 -10.15
CA TRP A 27 -9.20 10.07 -10.13
C TRP A 27 -8.75 11.31 -10.92
N ALA A 28 -9.58 11.83 -11.83
CA ALA A 28 -9.23 12.95 -12.71
C ALA A 28 -8.60 14.16 -11.97
N PRO A 29 -9.07 14.60 -10.79
CA PRO A 29 -8.46 15.71 -10.04
C PRO A 29 -7.01 15.45 -9.62
N TYR A 30 -6.62 14.19 -9.45
CA TYR A 30 -5.32 13.77 -8.93
C TYR A 30 -4.37 13.25 -10.01
N ALA A 31 -4.87 12.97 -11.22
CA ALA A 31 -4.06 12.45 -12.34
C ALA A 31 -2.90 13.39 -12.72
N GLN A 32 -3.07 14.70 -12.52
CA GLN A 32 -2.03 15.72 -12.72
C GLN A 32 -0.84 15.57 -11.74
N LEU A 33 -1.01 14.85 -10.64
CA LEU A 33 0.05 14.57 -9.67
C LEU A 33 0.93 13.38 -10.08
N ALA A 34 0.65 12.72 -11.20
CA ALA A 34 1.44 11.58 -11.66
C ALA A 34 2.94 11.88 -11.66
N GLY A 35 3.74 10.95 -11.12
CA GLY A 35 5.16 11.10 -10.88
C GLY A 35 5.54 11.79 -9.57
N LEU A 36 4.58 12.30 -8.79
CA LEU A 36 4.84 12.82 -7.45
C LEU A 36 4.97 11.65 -6.47
N ALA A 37 6.08 11.64 -5.72
CA ALA A 37 6.30 10.72 -4.59
C ALA A 37 6.46 11.51 -3.29
N LEU A 38 5.96 10.94 -2.18
CA LEU A 38 6.11 11.53 -0.85
C LEU A 38 5.92 10.45 0.23
N PRO A 39 6.53 10.63 1.42
CA PRO A 39 6.29 9.78 2.56
C PRO A 39 4.85 9.97 3.07
N VAL A 40 4.20 8.86 3.40
CA VAL A 40 2.82 8.84 3.91
C VAL A 40 2.65 7.77 4.98
N GLY A 41 1.65 7.97 5.86
CA GLY A 41 1.05 6.84 6.58
C GLY A 41 -0.11 6.30 5.75
N ILE A 42 -0.15 5.01 5.49
CA ILE A 42 -1.23 4.35 4.75
C ILE A 42 -1.80 3.19 5.52
N GLU A 43 -3.12 3.07 5.55
CA GLU A 43 -3.78 1.99 6.25
C GLU A 43 -5.00 1.44 5.51
N THR A 44 -5.34 0.19 5.80
CA THR A 44 -6.58 -0.48 5.36
C THR A 44 -7.07 -1.44 6.44
N GLY A 45 -8.30 -1.92 6.27
CA GLY A 45 -8.93 -2.86 7.19
C GLY A 45 -9.42 -2.19 8.47
N GLU A 46 -10.01 -3.02 9.34
CA GLU A 46 -10.57 -2.57 10.62
C GLU A 46 -10.19 -3.52 11.76
N LYS A 47 -10.16 -3.00 12.97
CA LYS A 47 -9.94 -3.77 14.20
C LYS A 47 -8.70 -4.69 14.09
N LYS A 48 -8.90 -6.02 14.21
CA LYS A 48 -7.83 -7.01 14.16
C LYS A 48 -7.17 -7.17 12.78
N ASN A 49 -7.86 -6.73 11.72
CA ASN A 49 -7.37 -6.81 10.34
C ASN A 49 -6.82 -5.47 9.84
N ARG A 50 -6.69 -4.48 10.74
CA ARG A 50 -6.08 -3.20 10.40
C ARG A 50 -4.59 -3.41 10.13
N MET A 51 -4.14 -2.93 8.98
CA MET A 51 -2.73 -2.90 8.59
C MET A 51 -2.34 -1.46 8.30
N HIS A 52 -1.13 -1.09 8.70
CA HIS A 52 -0.57 0.25 8.53
C HIS A 52 0.89 0.14 8.08
N PHE A 53 1.29 1.07 7.21
CA PHE A 53 2.67 1.26 6.77
C PHE A 53 2.99 2.76 6.73
N ASP A 54 4.21 3.10 7.17
CA ASP A 54 4.83 4.42 6.99
C ASP A 54 5.91 4.28 5.92
N GLU A 55 5.59 4.66 4.68
CA GLU A 55 6.42 4.43 3.50
C GLU A 55 6.09 5.44 2.39
N ASP A 56 6.90 5.48 1.34
CA ASP A 56 6.63 6.36 0.21
C ASP A 56 5.42 5.90 -0.62
N LEU A 57 4.62 6.88 -1.03
CA LEU A 57 3.55 6.75 -2.00
C LEU A 57 3.99 7.40 -3.32
N LEU A 58 3.55 6.86 -4.44
CA LEU A 58 3.72 7.42 -5.78
C LEU A 58 2.35 7.62 -6.45
N PHE A 59 2.04 8.85 -6.85
CA PHE A 59 0.91 9.14 -7.72
C PHE A 59 1.17 8.66 -9.15
N THR A 60 0.17 8.03 -9.75
CA THR A 60 0.20 7.59 -11.15
C THR A 60 -1.00 8.16 -11.92
N HIS A 61 -1.01 8.02 -13.24
CA HIS A 61 -2.14 8.47 -14.06
C HIS A 61 -3.46 7.74 -13.77
N ARG A 62 -3.41 6.54 -13.18
CA ARG A 62 -4.57 5.68 -12.95
C ARG A 62 -4.86 5.41 -11.48
N GLY A 63 -3.99 5.86 -10.59
CA GLY A 63 -4.13 5.60 -9.17
C GLY A 63 -2.83 5.80 -8.40
N LEU A 64 -2.58 4.90 -7.47
CA LEU A 64 -1.48 4.99 -6.52
C LEU A 64 -0.55 3.78 -6.63
N SER A 65 0.74 4.02 -6.42
CA SER A 65 1.84 3.06 -6.39
C SER A 65 2.85 3.48 -5.31
N GLY A 66 4.06 2.96 -5.37
CA GLY A 66 5.11 3.20 -4.38
C GLY A 66 5.09 2.17 -3.25
N PRO A 67 6.13 2.08 -2.44
CA PRO A 67 6.30 1.03 -1.43
C PRO A 67 5.11 0.88 -0.49
N GLY A 68 4.58 1.99 0.05
CA GLY A 68 3.42 1.97 0.94
C GLY A 68 2.18 1.36 0.30
N VAL A 69 1.90 1.74 -0.96
CA VAL A 69 0.74 1.23 -1.70
C VAL A 69 0.93 -0.23 -2.11
N LEU A 70 2.11 -0.61 -2.55
CA LEU A 70 2.41 -2.01 -2.90
C LEU A 70 2.22 -2.91 -1.68
N GLN A 71 2.75 -2.53 -0.52
CA GLN A 71 2.60 -3.32 0.71
C GLN A 71 1.14 -3.40 1.17
N ILE A 72 0.42 -2.26 1.22
CA ILE A 72 -0.97 -2.24 1.67
C ILE A 72 -1.90 -3.04 0.74
N SER A 73 -1.60 -3.13 -0.57
CA SER A 73 -2.39 -3.85 -1.55
C SER A 73 -2.51 -5.34 -1.23
N SER A 74 -1.52 -5.92 -0.54
CA SER A 74 -1.56 -7.31 -0.09
C SER A 74 -2.61 -7.57 0.99
N TYR A 75 -3.04 -6.54 1.70
CA TYR A 75 -4.04 -6.59 2.77
C TYR A 75 -5.37 -5.96 2.38
N TRP A 76 -5.36 -5.11 1.36
CA TRP A 76 -6.57 -4.48 0.84
C TRP A 76 -7.51 -5.51 0.24
N GLN A 77 -8.80 -5.33 0.48
CA GLN A 77 -9.89 -6.13 -0.10
C GLN A 77 -10.73 -5.25 -1.02
N GLU A 78 -11.19 -5.79 -2.14
CA GLU A 78 -12.00 -5.05 -3.10
C GLU A 78 -13.24 -4.46 -2.43
N GLY A 79 -13.54 -3.20 -2.75
CA GLY A 79 -14.62 -2.43 -2.16
C GLY A 79 -14.33 -1.84 -0.77
N THR A 80 -13.17 -2.11 -0.16
CA THR A 80 -12.80 -1.50 1.12
C THR A 80 -11.95 -0.24 0.94
N PRO A 81 -12.05 0.74 1.85
CA PRO A 81 -11.24 1.96 1.76
C PRO A 81 -9.78 1.74 2.18
N ILE A 82 -8.92 2.59 1.64
CA ILE A 82 -7.61 2.91 2.20
C ILE A 82 -7.67 4.31 2.79
N ARG A 83 -6.92 4.56 3.85
CA ARG A 83 -6.76 5.86 4.50
C ARG A 83 -5.32 6.29 4.44
N LEU A 84 -5.09 7.55 4.12
CA LEU A 84 -3.79 8.12 3.87
C LEU A 84 -3.58 9.36 4.73
N ASN A 85 -2.45 9.41 5.44
CA ASN A 85 -1.91 10.65 5.99
C ASN A 85 -0.79 11.12 5.05
N LEU A 86 -1.05 12.22 4.33
CA LEU A 86 -0.13 12.79 3.33
C LEU A 86 0.95 13.70 3.92
N ALA A 87 0.95 13.88 5.24
CA ALA A 87 1.95 14.66 5.97
C ALA A 87 2.17 14.06 7.38
N PRO A 88 2.66 12.80 7.48
CA PRO A 88 2.70 12.07 8.76
C PRO A 88 3.60 12.73 9.81
N GLU A 89 4.62 13.47 9.40
CA GLU A 89 5.58 14.13 10.29
C GLU A 89 5.14 15.54 10.72
N VAL A 90 3.97 16.02 10.24
CA VAL A 90 3.54 17.41 10.43
C VAL A 90 2.22 17.46 11.21
N ASN A 91 2.18 18.24 12.28
CA ASN A 91 0.92 18.62 12.91
C ASN A 91 0.24 19.71 12.07
N LEU A 92 -0.45 19.30 11.00
CA LEU A 92 -1.08 20.21 10.04
C LEU A 92 -2.05 21.21 10.70
N PRO A 93 -2.95 20.82 11.63
CA PRO A 93 -3.83 21.77 12.31
C PRO A 93 -3.07 22.91 12.98
N GLU A 94 -2.03 22.59 13.74
CA GLU A 94 -1.20 23.58 14.45
C GLU A 94 -0.44 24.48 13.45
N ARG A 95 0.19 23.89 12.45
CA ARG A 95 0.99 24.63 11.45
C ARG A 95 0.14 25.58 10.63
N LEU A 96 -1.07 25.16 10.23
CA LEU A 96 -1.97 26.01 9.47
C LEU A 96 -2.56 27.15 10.33
N GLN A 97 -2.83 26.92 11.60
CA GLN A 97 -3.25 27.98 12.54
C GLN A 97 -2.11 28.98 12.81
N ASP A 98 -0.88 28.50 12.98
CA ASP A 98 0.28 29.39 13.09
C ASP A 98 0.47 30.25 11.82
N ALA A 99 0.33 29.66 10.65
CA ALA A 99 0.39 30.38 9.38
C ALA A 99 -0.69 31.46 9.30
N LYS A 100 -1.92 31.16 9.73
CA LYS A 100 -3.01 32.14 9.79
C LYS A 100 -2.67 33.34 10.67
N LEU A 101 -2.06 33.10 11.82
CA LEU A 101 -1.76 34.16 12.79
C LEU A 101 -0.55 35.02 12.38
N ARG A 102 0.41 34.45 11.66
CA ARG A 102 1.74 35.07 11.45
C ARG A 102 2.07 35.42 10.00
N SER A 103 1.37 34.82 9.03
CA SER A 103 1.71 34.95 7.63
C SER A 103 0.70 35.78 6.84
N LYS A 104 1.24 36.62 5.95
CA LYS A 104 0.46 37.36 4.94
C LYS A 104 0.51 36.68 3.54
N LYS A 105 1.19 35.53 3.43
CA LYS A 105 1.33 34.80 2.17
C LYS A 105 0.02 34.06 1.84
N LEU A 106 -0.14 33.71 0.57
CA LEU A 106 -1.21 32.80 0.16
C LEU A 106 -1.10 31.47 0.91
N LEU A 107 -2.23 30.89 1.30
CA LEU A 107 -2.26 29.61 2.00
C LEU A 107 -1.52 28.50 1.25
N GLY A 108 -1.65 28.47 -0.09
CA GLY A 108 -0.94 27.49 -0.93
C GLY A 108 0.58 27.56 -0.79
N ASN A 109 1.14 28.78 -0.63
CA ASN A 109 2.58 28.96 -0.44
C ASN A 109 3.03 28.50 0.98
N GLU A 110 2.20 28.68 1.99
CA GLU A 110 2.48 28.15 3.34
C GLU A 110 2.38 26.63 3.35
N LEU A 111 1.33 26.07 2.76
CA LEU A 111 1.16 24.61 2.65
C LEU A 111 2.31 23.95 1.86
N ALA A 112 2.82 24.62 0.82
CA ALA A 112 3.95 24.14 0.02
C ALA A 112 5.29 24.09 0.80
N THR A 113 5.36 24.67 2.00
CA THR A 113 6.50 24.47 2.93
C THR A 113 6.39 23.19 3.75
N LEU A 114 5.21 22.57 3.79
CA LEU A 114 4.88 21.41 4.62
C LEU A 114 4.73 20.13 3.80
N VAL A 115 4.25 20.27 2.55
CA VAL A 115 4.05 19.18 1.59
C VAL A 115 4.56 19.58 0.21
N PRO A 116 4.78 18.65 -0.73
CA PRO A 116 5.20 19.02 -2.09
C PRO A 116 4.27 20.07 -2.73
N SER A 117 4.85 21.05 -3.42
CA SER A 117 4.10 22.21 -3.97
C SER A 117 2.95 21.81 -4.89
N ARG A 118 3.15 20.79 -5.76
CA ARG A 118 2.10 20.26 -6.63
C ARG A 118 0.93 19.68 -5.84
N LEU A 119 1.21 19.04 -4.70
CA LEU A 119 0.18 18.51 -3.80
C LEU A 119 -0.58 19.66 -3.13
N ALA A 120 0.14 20.67 -2.61
CA ALA A 120 -0.47 21.85 -1.99
C ALA A 120 -1.41 22.56 -2.97
N GLU A 121 -0.98 22.78 -4.21
CA GLU A 121 -1.77 23.39 -5.28
C GLU A 121 -3.03 22.55 -5.58
N ALA A 122 -2.91 21.24 -5.73
CA ALA A 122 -4.02 20.35 -6.02
C ALA A 122 -5.10 20.37 -4.93
N TRP A 123 -4.74 20.50 -3.65
CA TRP A 123 -5.71 20.58 -2.55
C TRP A 123 -6.32 21.98 -2.39
N VAL A 124 -5.50 23.01 -2.49
CA VAL A 124 -5.98 24.41 -2.37
C VAL A 124 -6.91 24.80 -3.53
N SER A 125 -6.65 24.30 -4.73
CA SER A 125 -7.48 24.61 -5.91
C SER A 125 -8.90 24.03 -5.85
N GLN A 126 -9.15 23.03 -5.00
CA GLN A 126 -10.48 22.40 -4.86
C GLN A 126 -11.49 23.27 -4.11
N ASP A 127 -11.04 24.25 -3.33
CA ASP A 127 -11.93 25.14 -2.56
C ASP A 127 -11.51 26.61 -2.72
N PRO A 128 -12.33 27.46 -3.33
CA PRO A 128 -12.04 28.91 -3.46
C PRO A 128 -11.78 29.61 -2.13
N ALA A 129 -12.31 29.10 -1.01
CA ALA A 129 -12.06 29.67 0.31
C ALA A 129 -10.59 29.50 0.76
N LEU A 130 -9.86 28.53 0.18
CA LEU A 130 -8.46 28.27 0.47
C LEU A 130 -7.50 29.10 -0.42
N GLN A 131 -8.00 29.71 -1.51
CA GLN A 131 -7.19 30.48 -2.48
C GLN A 131 -7.00 31.94 -2.02
N ARG A 132 -6.77 32.14 -0.74
CA ARG A 132 -6.60 33.44 -0.10
C ARG A 132 -5.31 33.53 0.70
N THR A 133 -5.02 34.71 1.24
CA THR A 133 -3.95 34.83 2.22
C THR A 133 -4.30 34.01 3.47
N SER A 134 -3.30 33.40 4.10
CA SER A 134 -3.51 32.53 5.27
C SER A 134 -4.38 33.18 6.36
N ALA A 135 -4.20 34.49 6.58
CA ALA A 135 -4.93 35.26 7.56
C ALA A 135 -6.46 35.38 7.25
N GLU A 136 -6.84 35.31 5.99
CA GLU A 136 -8.23 35.49 5.54
C GLU A 136 -9.01 34.16 5.40
N VAL A 137 -8.31 33.03 5.50
CA VAL A 137 -8.96 31.71 5.39
C VAL A 137 -9.78 31.42 6.65
N PRO A 138 -11.07 31.04 6.52
CA PRO A 138 -11.87 30.66 7.68
C PRO A 138 -11.32 29.42 8.42
N ASP A 139 -11.39 29.41 9.75
CA ASP A 139 -10.90 28.29 10.56
C ASP A 139 -11.53 26.95 10.17
N LYS A 140 -12.82 26.95 9.82
CA LYS A 140 -13.51 25.76 9.33
C LYS A 140 -12.88 25.20 8.04
N ALA A 141 -12.43 26.07 7.13
CA ALA A 141 -11.78 25.66 5.89
C ALA A 141 -10.36 25.12 6.15
N LEU A 142 -9.61 25.75 7.08
CA LEU A 142 -8.30 25.25 7.51
C LEU A 142 -8.40 23.86 8.16
N ASN A 143 -9.35 23.67 9.07
CA ASN A 143 -9.55 22.38 9.73
C ASN A 143 -9.96 21.29 8.73
N LYS A 144 -10.83 21.63 7.77
CA LYS A 144 -11.22 20.71 6.70
C LYS A 144 -10.02 20.33 5.81
N LEU A 145 -9.16 21.29 5.49
CA LEU A 145 -7.93 21.04 4.72
C LEU A 145 -6.96 20.12 5.48
N ALA A 146 -6.73 20.42 6.76
CA ALA A 146 -5.88 19.59 7.62
C ALA A 146 -6.40 18.15 7.69
N GLU A 147 -7.70 17.97 7.92
CA GLU A 147 -8.34 16.65 7.94
C GLU A 147 -8.23 15.94 6.58
N ALA A 148 -8.47 16.64 5.49
CA ALA A 148 -8.39 16.07 4.14
C ALA A 148 -6.97 15.60 3.77
N LEU A 149 -5.92 16.20 4.33
CA LEU A 149 -4.53 15.77 4.13
C LEU A 149 -4.08 14.70 5.11
N SER A 150 -4.56 14.76 6.36
CA SER A 150 -4.16 13.80 7.41
C SER A 150 -4.96 12.51 7.41
N ASN A 151 -6.17 12.52 6.83
CA ASN A 151 -7.09 11.38 6.82
C ASN A 151 -7.80 11.24 5.46
N TRP A 152 -7.02 11.30 4.40
CA TRP A 152 -7.54 11.17 3.04
C TRP A 152 -8.02 9.74 2.78
N THR A 153 -9.33 9.57 2.67
CA THR A 153 -9.95 8.26 2.49
C THR A 153 -10.34 8.05 1.03
N LEU A 154 -9.89 6.94 0.46
CA LEU A 154 -10.16 6.53 -0.92
C LEU A 154 -10.61 5.08 -0.96
N THR A 155 -11.51 4.75 -1.89
CA THR A 155 -11.88 3.37 -2.19
C THR A 155 -11.35 2.99 -3.57
N PRO A 156 -10.26 2.21 -3.65
CA PRO A 156 -9.77 1.71 -4.94
C PRO A 156 -10.84 0.86 -5.62
N THR A 157 -10.94 0.95 -6.95
CA THR A 157 -11.85 0.14 -7.77
C THR A 157 -11.19 -1.13 -8.31
N GLY A 158 -9.88 -1.29 -8.08
CA GLY A 158 -9.11 -2.45 -8.50
C GLY A 158 -7.62 -2.25 -8.34
N SER A 159 -6.86 -3.06 -9.04
CA SER A 159 -5.40 -2.98 -9.12
C SER A 159 -4.93 -3.09 -10.57
N GLU A 160 -3.64 -2.83 -10.82
CA GLU A 160 -3.01 -3.05 -12.14
C GLU A 160 -2.88 -4.55 -12.50
N GLY A 161 -3.31 -5.44 -11.60
CA GLY A 161 -3.35 -6.88 -11.81
C GLY A 161 -1.97 -7.52 -11.96
N TYR A 162 -1.96 -8.77 -12.42
CA TYR A 162 -0.74 -9.57 -12.59
C TYR A 162 0.31 -8.95 -13.53
N LYS A 163 -0.06 -7.97 -14.35
CA LYS A 163 0.92 -7.26 -15.22
C LYS A 163 1.88 -6.40 -14.45
N LYS A 164 1.51 -5.99 -13.22
CA LYS A 164 2.28 -5.07 -12.37
C LYS A 164 2.50 -5.59 -10.95
N ALA A 165 1.91 -6.74 -10.62
CA ALA A 165 2.15 -7.39 -9.34
C ALA A 165 3.57 -7.91 -9.24
N GLU A 166 4.21 -7.70 -8.08
CA GLU A 166 5.54 -8.27 -7.81
C GLU A 166 5.44 -9.70 -7.30
N VAL A 167 4.30 -10.08 -6.71
CA VAL A 167 4.05 -11.40 -6.13
C VAL A 167 2.62 -11.88 -6.39
N THR A 168 2.41 -13.18 -6.25
CA THR A 168 1.09 -13.81 -6.18
C THR A 168 0.77 -14.12 -4.71
N LEU A 169 -0.32 -13.57 -4.19
CA LEU A 169 -0.90 -13.98 -2.92
C LEU A 169 -1.72 -15.26 -3.11
N GLY A 170 -1.83 -16.05 -2.03
CA GLY A 170 -2.51 -17.36 -2.10
C GLY A 170 -1.59 -18.46 -2.65
N GLY A 171 -2.13 -19.61 -2.92
CA GLY A 171 -1.38 -20.78 -3.37
C GLY A 171 -1.70 -22.03 -2.56
N VAL A 172 -0.75 -22.95 -2.39
CA VAL A 172 -0.91 -24.14 -1.58
C VAL A 172 -0.97 -23.73 -0.10
N ASP A 173 -2.05 -24.15 0.56
CA ASP A 173 -2.27 -23.83 1.99
C ASP A 173 -1.15 -24.39 2.86
N THR A 174 -0.54 -23.55 3.68
CA THR A 174 0.56 -23.92 4.59
C THR A 174 0.21 -25.06 5.54
N ARG A 175 -1.07 -25.26 5.85
CA ARG A 175 -1.55 -26.36 6.69
C ARG A 175 -1.41 -27.74 6.03
N ASP A 176 -1.15 -27.78 4.74
CA ASP A 176 -0.96 -29.02 3.96
C ASP A 176 0.50 -29.28 3.61
N VAL A 177 1.44 -28.44 4.10
CA VAL A 177 2.87 -28.53 3.84
C VAL A 177 3.63 -28.49 5.16
N SER A 178 4.61 -29.41 5.32
CA SER A 178 5.51 -29.40 6.47
C SER A 178 6.44 -28.20 6.45
N SER A 179 6.45 -27.41 7.51
CA SER A 179 7.38 -26.27 7.64
C SER A 179 8.86 -26.66 7.78
N GLN A 180 9.16 -27.92 8.04
CA GLN A 180 10.51 -28.44 8.22
C GLN A 180 11.08 -29.06 6.95
N THR A 181 10.23 -29.75 6.18
CA THR A 181 10.67 -30.55 5.02
C THR A 181 10.11 -30.06 3.70
N MET A 182 9.14 -29.14 3.72
CA MET A 182 8.36 -28.69 2.57
C MET A 182 7.60 -29.82 1.87
N GLU A 183 7.52 -31.00 2.48
CA GLU A 183 6.71 -32.12 1.99
C GLU A 183 5.22 -31.83 2.25
N SER A 184 4.40 -32.12 1.27
CA SER A 184 2.94 -32.00 1.41
C SER A 184 2.36 -33.21 2.16
N LYS A 185 1.05 -33.19 2.42
CA LYS A 185 0.32 -34.35 2.93
C LYS A 185 0.37 -35.57 1.99
N GLN A 186 0.66 -35.35 0.71
CA GLN A 186 0.95 -36.41 -0.25
C GLN A 186 2.42 -36.79 -0.14
N PRO A 187 2.77 -38.02 0.32
CA PRO A 187 4.16 -38.45 0.42
C PRO A 187 4.91 -38.34 -0.90
N GLY A 188 6.13 -37.85 -0.84
CA GLY A 188 7.00 -37.64 -2.01
C GLY A 188 6.67 -36.42 -2.86
N LEU A 189 5.69 -35.59 -2.48
CA LEU A 189 5.31 -34.36 -3.18
C LEU A 189 5.69 -33.15 -2.33
N TYR A 190 6.59 -32.32 -2.84
CA TYR A 190 7.15 -31.16 -2.17
C TYR A 190 6.72 -29.88 -2.89
N PHE A 191 6.53 -28.81 -2.11
CA PHE A 191 6.30 -27.46 -2.62
C PHE A 191 7.27 -26.49 -1.98
N ILE A 192 7.84 -25.57 -2.76
CA ILE A 192 8.80 -24.56 -2.32
C ILE A 192 8.49 -23.21 -2.94
N GLY A 193 8.93 -22.14 -2.28
CA GLY A 193 8.81 -20.78 -2.80
C GLY A 193 7.38 -20.27 -2.86
N GLU A 194 7.11 -19.44 -3.82
CA GLU A 194 5.88 -18.62 -3.94
C GLU A 194 4.62 -19.45 -4.28
N VAL A 195 4.76 -20.69 -4.67
CA VAL A 195 3.60 -21.58 -4.90
C VAL A 195 2.85 -21.89 -3.60
N ILE A 196 3.50 -21.75 -2.45
CA ILE A 196 2.91 -21.86 -1.11
C ILE A 196 2.30 -20.52 -0.72
N ASP A 197 1.18 -20.53 0.00
CA ASP A 197 0.54 -19.33 0.54
C ASP A 197 1.38 -18.70 1.65
N VAL A 198 2.53 -18.14 1.27
CA VAL A 198 3.46 -17.37 2.10
C VAL A 198 3.94 -16.18 1.30
N THR A 199 3.64 -14.99 1.79
CA THR A 199 4.02 -13.73 1.13
C THR A 199 4.65 -12.78 2.14
N GLY A 200 5.82 -12.27 1.80
CA GLY A 200 6.55 -11.24 2.55
C GLY A 200 6.29 -9.84 2.00
N TRP A 201 6.71 -8.86 2.77
CA TRP A 201 6.73 -7.45 2.36
C TRP A 201 7.83 -7.16 1.33
N LEU A 202 7.93 -5.90 0.89
CA LEU A 202 9.08 -5.42 0.13
C LEU A 202 10.36 -5.54 0.98
N GLY A 203 11.52 -5.69 0.31
CA GLY A 203 12.81 -5.81 0.99
C GLY A 203 13.48 -7.18 0.85
N GLY A 204 13.06 -7.99 -0.13
CA GLY A 204 13.69 -9.27 -0.46
C GLY A 204 13.15 -10.48 0.30
N TYR A 205 12.14 -10.33 1.14
CA TYR A 205 11.58 -11.42 1.94
C TYR A 205 11.03 -12.58 1.08
N ASN A 206 10.43 -12.29 -0.07
CA ASN A 206 9.89 -13.32 -0.96
C ASN A 206 11.00 -14.15 -1.61
N PHE A 207 12.12 -13.52 -1.98
CA PHE A 207 13.32 -14.24 -2.44
C PHE A 207 13.94 -15.05 -1.30
N GLN A 208 14.03 -14.49 -0.11
CA GLN A 208 14.55 -15.20 1.06
C GLN A 208 13.70 -16.44 1.38
N TRP A 209 12.36 -16.32 1.28
CA TRP A 209 11.46 -17.47 1.44
C TRP A 209 11.71 -18.54 0.37
N ALA A 210 11.86 -18.14 -0.89
CA ALA A 210 12.14 -19.09 -1.97
C ALA A 210 13.42 -19.90 -1.69
N TRP A 211 14.49 -19.24 -1.30
CA TRP A 211 15.76 -19.89 -0.96
C TRP A 211 15.67 -20.74 0.31
N ALA A 212 15.05 -20.24 1.38
CA ALA A 212 14.93 -20.95 2.64
C ALA A 212 14.08 -22.23 2.51
N SER A 213 12.95 -22.14 1.81
CA SER A 213 12.09 -23.31 1.56
C SER A 213 12.73 -24.34 0.66
N ALA A 214 13.47 -23.89 -0.38
CA ALA A 214 14.25 -24.79 -1.22
C ALA A 214 15.36 -25.52 -0.45
N HIS A 215 16.08 -24.80 0.42
CA HIS A 215 17.12 -25.38 1.27
C HIS A 215 16.52 -26.41 2.25
N ALA A 216 15.43 -26.10 2.93
CA ALA A 216 14.75 -27.02 3.84
C ALA A 216 14.30 -28.30 3.12
N CYS A 217 13.72 -28.16 1.92
CA CYS A 217 13.34 -29.29 1.08
C CYS A 217 14.57 -30.14 0.72
N ALA A 218 15.65 -29.53 0.24
CA ALA A 218 16.85 -30.24 -0.18
C ALA A 218 17.49 -31.05 0.97
N GLN A 219 17.49 -30.51 2.21
CA GLN A 219 18.00 -31.22 3.39
C GLN A 219 17.13 -32.42 3.81
N ALA A 220 15.86 -32.40 3.45
CA ALA A 220 14.90 -33.46 3.83
C ALA A 220 14.83 -34.59 2.79
N LEU A 221 15.29 -34.37 1.57
CA LEU A 221 15.24 -35.40 0.51
C LEU A 221 16.13 -36.60 0.85
N PRO A 222 15.69 -37.86 0.56
CA PRO A 222 16.49 -39.04 0.71
C PRO A 222 17.79 -38.94 -0.10
N GLY A 223 18.94 -39.14 0.53
CA GLY A 223 20.25 -39.03 -0.12
C GLY A 223 20.87 -37.64 -0.09
N ALA A 224 20.28 -36.68 0.59
CA ALA A 224 20.90 -35.40 0.84
C ALA A 224 22.25 -35.56 1.55
N ILE A 225 23.29 -34.92 1.01
CA ILE A 225 24.62 -34.90 1.64
C ILE A 225 24.47 -34.10 2.95
N LYS A 226 24.60 -34.80 4.10
CA LYS A 226 24.68 -34.14 5.40
C LYS A 226 26.08 -33.54 5.51
N ASN A 227 26.21 -32.24 5.25
CA ASN A 227 27.42 -31.47 5.55
C ASN A 227 27.50 -31.16 7.04
#